data_dcf19e64457347033d596a7c6c8f53c9
#
_entry.id   dcf19e64457347033d596a7c6c8f53c9
#
_cell.length_a   1.000
_cell.length_b   1.000
_cell.length_c   1.000
_cell.angle_alpha   90.00
_cell.angle_beta   90.00
_cell.angle_gamma   90.00
#
_symmetry.space_group_name_H-M   'P 1'
#
loop_
_entity.id
_entity.type
_entity.pdbx_description
1 polymer ?
#
loop_
_entity_poly.entity_id
_entity_poly.type
_entity_poly.pdbx_seq_one_letter_code
_entity_poly.pdbx_strand_id
1 'polypeptide(L)'
;IEKVKISENLSENIYINTLINFHKTRIWITNDDSKINIYKQILSDHSITVNSPDEISHLINSTHKLIEFDYMELTKKIVQQLSIMMDRKQSIKIEDLHNDSLSIALESFGYQVLDQTRRGKTPNSNNPGELDILLKDEKGTKLSIIEALREKSCGINNNNIAEHLNKLLNCYDTCGLKINYIVVYCEAKNFNNFWISYKKYINNINKNKCFSNSIPQKSFVDTDDEISSFSDIRVGRGIYERNGRNIEVYHIVCNMYI
;
A
#
# COMPACT_ATOMS: atom_id res chain seq x y z
N ILE A 1 11.89 -14.97 -12.24
CA ILE A 1 13.17 -15.67 -12.56
C ILE A 1 13.24 -15.78 -14.07
N GLU A 2 13.98 -14.90 -14.73
CA GLU A 2 14.28 -15.01 -16.17
C GLU A 2 15.39 -16.00 -16.38
N LYS A 3 15.13 -17.08 -17.10
CA LYS A 3 16.17 -17.95 -17.63
C LYS A 3 16.80 -17.28 -18.84
N VAL A 4 18.00 -16.75 -18.71
CA VAL A 4 18.77 -16.32 -19.88
C VAL A 4 19.53 -17.54 -20.42
N LYS A 5 19.11 -18.06 -21.58
CA LYS A 5 19.92 -18.98 -22.36
C LYS A 5 21.02 -18.17 -23.02
N ILE A 6 22.25 -18.36 -22.58
CA ILE A 6 23.42 -17.74 -23.19
C ILE A 6 23.93 -18.70 -24.26
N SER A 7 24.10 -18.20 -25.48
CA SER A 7 24.71 -18.97 -26.56
C SER A 7 26.19 -19.24 -26.22
N GLU A 8 26.66 -20.45 -26.50
CA GLU A 8 28.01 -20.94 -26.20
C GLU A 8 29.15 -20.12 -26.86
N ASN A 9 28.82 -19.11 -27.68
CA ASN A 9 29.76 -18.32 -28.49
C ASN A 9 30.04 -16.91 -27.99
N LEU A 10 29.54 -16.53 -26.81
CA LEU A 10 29.86 -15.21 -26.22
C LEU A 10 31.22 -15.27 -25.51
N SER A 11 32.12 -14.34 -25.85
CA SER A 11 33.36 -14.21 -25.11
C SER A 11 33.11 -13.93 -23.66
N GLU A 12 33.92 -14.47 -22.76
CA GLU A 12 33.79 -14.36 -21.32
C GLU A 12 33.63 -12.89 -20.85
N ASN A 13 34.31 -11.95 -21.49
CA ASN A 13 34.24 -10.53 -21.23
C ASN A 13 32.87 -9.92 -21.59
N ILE A 14 32.24 -10.35 -22.68
CA ILE A 14 30.89 -9.87 -23.04
C ILE A 14 29.87 -10.40 -22.06
N TYR A 15 30.01 -11.62 -21.60
CA TYR A 15 29.17 -12.25 -20.61
C TYR A 15 29.21 -11.50 -19.26
N ILE A 16 30.41 -11.26 -18.75
CA ILE A 16 30.61 -10.52 -17.49
C ILE A 16 30.08 -9.09 -17.60
N ASN A 17 30.37 -8.37 -18.70
CA ASN A 17 29.83 -7.02 -18.89
C ASN A 17 28.31 -6.99 -19.01
N THR A 18 27.69 -8.01 -19.59
CA THR A 18 26.25 -8.15 -19.65
C THR A 18 25.67 -8.35 -18.25
N LEU A 19 26.29 -9.18 -17.41
CA LEU A 19 25.88 -9.40 -16.03
C LEU A 19 26.01 -8.14 -15.16
N ILE A 20 27.10 -7.39 -15.30
CA ILE A 20 27.37 -6.15 -14.57
C ILE A 20 26.33 -5.07 -14.90
N ASN A 21 25.91 -5.00 -16.17
CA ASN A 21 24.92 -4.02 -16.63
C ASN A 21 23.47 -4.39 -16.29
N PHE A 22 23.21 -5.61 -15.84
CA PHE A 22 21.90 -5.99 -15.34
C PHE A 22 21.65 -5.44 -13.92
N HIS A 23 20.43 -5.00 -13.68
CA HIS A 23 20.02 -4.39 -12.40
C HIS A 23 20.46 -5.23 -11.19
N LYS A 24 20.95 -4.57 -10.15
CA LYS A 24 21.51 -5.10 -8.89
C LYS A 24 20.59 -6.04 -8.09
N THR A 25 19.32 -6.18 -8.47
CA THR A 25 18.31 -7.00 -7.75
C THR A 25 18.04 -8.34 -8.41
N ARG A 26 18.76 -8.73 -9.46
CA ARG A 26 18.53 -10.00 -10.17
C ARG A 26 19.43 -11.10 -9.65
N ILE A 27 18.86 -12.29 -9.48
CA ILE A 27 19.55 -13.51 -9.11
C ILE A 27 19.88 -14.30 -10.38
N TRP A 28 21.14 -14.68 -10.55
CA TRP A 28 21.61 -15.48 -11.67
C TRP A 28 21.80 -16.94 -11.25
N ILE A 29 21.32 -17.87 -12.05
CA ILE A 29 21.43 -19.30 -11.82
C ILE A 29 22.29 -19.90 -12.93
N THR A 30 23.33 -20.63 -12.56
CA THR A 30 24.12 -21.44 -13.50
C THR A 30 24.16 -22.90 -13.04
N ASN A 31 24.12 -23.82 -13.99
CA ASN A 31 24.27 -25.25 -13.74
C ASN A 31 25.72 -25.72 -13.91
N ASP A 32 26.65 -24.81 -14.15
CA ASP A 32 28.05 -25.13 -14.36
C ASP A 32 28.87 -24.78 -13.12
N ASP A 33 29.05 -25.79 -12.24
CA ASP A 33 29.76 -25.64 -10.97
C ASP A 33 31.23 -25.22 -11.15
N SER A 34 31.84 -25.55 -12.28
CA SER A 34 33.23 -25.18 -12.56
C SER A 34 33.42 -23.67 -12.77
N LYS A 35 32.37 -23.00 -13.25
CA LYS A 35 32.35 -21.56 -13.50
C LYS A 35 31.85 -20.73 -12.32
N ILE A 36 31.10 -21.34 -11.42
CA ILE A 36 30.52 -20.64 -10.27
C ILE A 36 31.61 -19.95 -9.42
N ASN A 37 32.71 -20.64 -9.11
CA ASN A 37 33.74 -20.09 -8.26
C ASN A 37 34.50 -18.93 -8.91
N ILE A 38 34.69 -18.99 -10.21
CA ILE A 38 35.35 -17.92 -11.01
C ILE A 38 34.45 -16.70 -11.03
N TYR A 39 33.14 -16.87 -11.29
CA TYR A 39 32.22 -15.76 -11.38
C TYR A 39 31.85 -15.18 -10.02
N LYS A 40 31.80 -15.98 -8.94
CA LYS A 40 31.60 -15.49 -7.59
C LYS A 40 32.61 -14.40 -7.22
N GLN A 41 33.88 -14.61 -7.49
CA GLN A 41 34.93 -13.65 -7.19
C GLN A 41 34.75 -12.35 -7.98
N ILE A 42 34.60 -12.46 -9.29
CA ILE A 42 34.52 -11.29 -10.20
C ILE A 42 33.22 -10.48 -9.95
N LEU A 43 32.10 -11.16 -9.73
CA LEU A 43 30.80 -10.50 -9.61
C LEU A 43 30.57 -9.95 -8.20
N SER A 44 31.20 -10.51 -7.17
CA SER A 44 31.14 -9.99 -5.80
C SER A 44 31.74 -8.58 -5.72
N ASP A 45 32.79 -8.30 -6.47
CA ASP A 45 33.42 -6.97 -6.56
C ASP A 45 32.45 -5.91 -7.16
N HIS A 46 31.42 -6.37 -7.85
CA HIS A 46 30.35 -5.54 -8.42
C HIS A 46 29.03 -5.63 -7.63
N SER A 47 29.05 -6.16 -6.41
CA SER A 47 27.86 -6.36 -5.55
C SER A 47 26.80 -7.28 -6.19
N ILE A 48 27.22 -8.24 -7.02
CA ILE A 48 26.35 -9.24 -7.64
C ILE A 48 26.59 -10.58 -6.96
N THR A 49 25.54 -11.18 -6.43
CA THR A 49 25.58 -12.50 -5.78
C THR A 49 25.29 -13.59 -6.80
N VAL A 50 26.19 -14.58 -6.91
CA VAL A 50 26.00 -15.78 -7.72
C VAL A 50 25.69 -16.96 -6.81
N ASN A 51 24.58 -17.63 -7.05
CA ASN A 51 24.12 -18.75 -6.23
C ASN A 51 24.01 -20.01 -7.10
N SER A 52 24.32 -21.16 -6.53
CA SER A 52 24.00 -22.45 -7.16
C SER A 52 22.49 -22.75 -7.06
N PRO A 53 21.95 -23.69 -7.86
CA PRO A 53 20.55 -24.11 -7.76
C PRO A 53 20.18 -24.59 -6.34
N ASP A 54 21.09 -25.24 -5.62
CA ASP A 54 20.88 -25.72 -4.26
C ASP A 54 20.84 -24.57 -3.25
N GLU A 55 21.76 -23.59 -3.36
CA GLU A 55 21.76 -22.39 -2.54
C GLU A 55 20.46 -21.58 -2.74
N ILE A 56 19.96 -21.52 -3.98
CA ILE A 56 18.69 -20.85 -4.29
C ILE A 56 17.51 -21.64 -3.72
N SER A 57 17.53 -22.96 -3.81
CA SER A 57 16.51 -23.80 -3.18
C SER A 57 16.49 -23.60 -1.67
N HIS A 58 17.65 -23.49 -1.02
CA HIS A 58 17.79 -23.15 0.39
C HIS A 58 17.32 -21.71 0.68
N LEU A 59 17.65 -20.73 -0.15
CA LEU A 59 17.15 -19.35 -0.04
C LEU A 59 15.65 -19.28 -0.23
N ILE A 60 15.08 -19.95 -1.23
CA ILE A 60 13.64 -20.02 -1.47
C ILE A 60 12.96 -20.70 -0.28
N ASN A 61 13.48 -21.80 0.23
CA ASN A 61 12.92 -22.50 1.38
C ASN A 61 13.07 -21.73 2.70
N SER A 62 14.13 -20.95 2.85
CA SER A 62 14.33 -20.08 4.02
C SER A 62 13.51 -18.77 3.93
N THR A 63 13.26 -18.26 2.72
CA THR A 63 12.37 -17.11 2.47
C THR A 63 10.91 -17.50 2.41
N HIS A 64 10.56 -18.79 2.30
CA HIS A 64 9.20 -19.28 2.56
C HIS A 64 8.77 -19.20 4.04
N LYS A 65 9.64 -18.81 4.97
CA LYS A 65 9.18 -18.12 6.18
C LYS A 65 8.55 -16.82 5.71
N LEU A 66 7.21 -16.87 5.58
CA LEU A 66 6.29 -15.74 5.42
C LEU A 66 7.05 -14.42 5.24
N ILE A 67 7.34 -14.02 4.00
CA ILE A 67 7.67 -12.62 3.75
C ILE A 67 6.40 -11.90 4.17
N GLU A 68 6.42 -11.38 5.39
CA GLU A 68 5.33 -10.57 5.90
C GLU A 68 5.21 -9.40 4.92
N PHE A 69 4.02 -9.21 4.36
CA PHE A 69 3.78 -8.16 3.39
C PHE A 69 4.19 -6.82 3.99
N ASP A 70 5.03 -6.07 3.29
CA ASP A 70 5.54 -4.79 3.79
C ASP A 70 4.48 -3.68 3.62
N TYR A 71 3.65 -3.55 4.63
CA TYR A 71 2.63 -2.50 4.70
C TYR A 71 3.22 -1.09 4.82
N MET A 72 4.42 -0.95 5.37
CA MET A 72 5.09 0.35 5.45
C MET A 72 5.51 0.83 4.05
N GLU A 73 6.05 -0.07 3.25
CA GLU A 73 6.39 0.21 1.85
C GLU A 73 5.13 0.55 1.04
N LEU A 74 4.04 -0.20 1.22
CA LEU A 74 2.75 0.13 0.60
C LEU A 74 2.27 1.53 1.00
N THR A 75 2.33 1.86 2.30
CA THR A 75 1.91 3.18 2.80
C THR A 75 2.71 4.31 2.15
N LYS A 76 4.05 4.14 2.06
CA LYS A 76 4.92 5.12 1.38
C LYS A 76 4.60 5.26 -0.10
N LYS A 77 4.28 4.18 -0.80
CA LYS A 77 3.85 4.21 -2.21
C LYS A 77 2.54 4.96 -2.41
N ILE A 78 1.57 4.75 -1.51
CA ILE A 78 0.32 5.52 -1.53
C ILE A 78 0.62 7.02 -1.34
N VAL A 79 1.43 7.39 -0.34
CA VAL A 79 1.82 8.80 -0.09
C VAL A 79 2.54 9.40 -1.30
N GLN A 80 3.48 8.66 -1.89
CA GLN A 80 4.19 9.09 -3.10
C GLN A 80 3.22 9.34 -4.26
N GLN A 81 2.28 8.44 -4.51
CA GLN A 81 1.29 8.61 -5.57
C GLN A 81 0.38 9.81 -5.32
N LEU A 82 -0.06 10.01 -4.08
CA LEU A 82 -0.86 11.18 -3.71
C LEU A 82 -0.10 12.48 -3.94
N SER A 83 1.22 12.53 -3.71
CA SER A 83 2.03 13.71 -4.01
C SER A 83 2.05 14.03 -5.50
N ILE A 84 2.14 13.03 -6.37
CA ILE A 84 2.07 13.20 -7.83
C ILE A 84 0.69 13.69 -8.27
N MET A 85 -0.38 13.17 -7.64
CA MET A 85 -1.75 13.61 -7.93
C MET A 85 -1.99 15.07 -7.52
N MET A 86 -1.39 15.53 -6.43
CA MET A 86 -1.48 16.92 -5.99
C MET A 86 -0.89 17.90 -7.01
N ASP A 87 0.16 17.54 -7.72
CA ASP A 87 0.72 18.36 -8.81
C ASP A 87 -0.28 18.57 -9.96
N ARG A 88 -1.26 17.68 -10.09
CA ARG A 88 -2.28 17.67 -11.14
C ARG A 88 -3.69 18.01 -10.64
N LYS A 89 -3.84 18.42 -9.39
CA LYS A 89 -5.15 18.64 -8.74
C LYS A 89 -6.07 19.64 -9.44
N GLN A 90 -5.51 20.58 -10.22
CA GLN A 90 -6.31 21.54 -10.99
C GLN A 90 -7.05 20.91 -12.16
N SER A 91 -6.55 19.82 -12.70
CA SER A 91 -7.16 19.11 -13.85
C SER A 91 -8.09 17.97 -13.45
N ILE A 92 -8.01 17.50 -12.19
CA ILE A 92 -8.78 16.36 -11.69
C ILE A 92 -9.62 16.83 -10.49
N LYS A 93 -10.96 16.87 -10.65
CA LYS A 93 -11.88 17.39 -9.60
C LYS A 93 -12.91 16.38 -9.11
N ILE A 94 -12.83 15.13 -9.58
CA ILE A 94 -13.81 14.08 -9.29
C ILE A 94 -13.10 12.98 -8.51
N GLU A 95 -13.73 12.50 -7.45
CA GLU A 95 -13.21 11.45 -6.57
C GLU A 95 -12.86 10.17 -7.34
N ASP A 96 -13.73 9.73 -8.25
CA ASP A 96 -13.51 8.55 -9.08
C ASP A 96 -12.20 8.63 -9.88
N LEU A 97 -11.89 9.81 -10.46
CA LEU A 97 -10.64 10.02 -11.19
C LEU A 97 -9.40 10.00 -10.28
N HIS A 98 -9.55 10.38 -9.01
CA HIS A 98 -8.47 10.24 -8.02
C HIS A 98 -8.26 8.76 -7.67
N ASN A 99 -9.36 8.03 -7.47
CA ASN A 99 -9.33 6.59 -7.18
C ASN A 99 -8.75 5.80 -8.35
N ASP A 100 -9.17 6.09 -9.59
CA ASP A 100 -8.60 5.51 -10.82
C ASP A 100 -7.08 5.76 -10.91
N SER A 101 -6.64 7.00 -10.66
CA SER A 101 -5.21 7.35 -10.70
C SER A 101 -4.40 6.60 -9.65
N LEU A 102 -4.96 6.41 -8.45
CA LEU A 102 -4.33 5.66 -7.37
C LEU A 102 -4.29 4.16 -7.72
N SER A 103 -5.37 3.60 -8.25
CA SER A 103 -5.48 2.21 -8.68
C SER A 103 -4.45 1.87 -9.75
N ILE A 104 -4.37 2.67 -10.83
CA ILE A 104 -3.39 2.49 -11.92
C ILE A 104 -1.95 2.53 -11.39
N ALA A 105 -1.65 3.44 -10.46
CA ALA A 105 -0.32 3.54 -9.88
C ALA A 105 0.02 2.31 -9.03
N LEU A 106 -0.92 1.82 -8.21
CA LEU A 106 -0.72 0.63 -7.40
C LEU A 106 -0.52 -0.62 -8.26
N GLU A 107 -1.24 -0.74 -9.38
CA GLU A 107 -1.00 -1.79 -10.38
C GLU A 107 0.41 -1.69 -10.98
N SER A 108 0.88 -0.48 -11.29
CA SER A 108 2.23 -0.27 -11.82
C SER A 108 3.34 -0.64 -10.82
N PHE A 109 3.03 -0.63 -9.52
CA PHE A 109 3.91 -1.11 -8.46
C PHE A 109 3.86 -2.64 -8.25
N GLY A 110 3.06 -3.35 -9.07
CA GLY A 110 2.97 -4.81 -9.06
C GLY A 110 1.90 -5.38 -8.13
N TYR A 111 0.99 -4.55 -7.59
CA TYR A 111 -0.16 -5.05 -6.83
C TYR A 111 -1.28 -5.49 -7.77
N GLN A 112 -2.03 -6.52 -7.40
CA GLN A 112 -3.30 -6.79 -8.04
C GLN A 112 -4.36 -5.87 -7.43
N VAL A 113 -4.89 -4.96 -8.24
CA VAL A 113 -5.89 -3.98 -7.82
C VAL A 113 -7.25 -4.38 -8.37
N LEU A 114 -8.27 -4.32 -7.53
CA LEU A 114 -9.67 -4.41 -7.93
C LEU A 114 -10.35 -3.12 -7.50
N ASP A 115 -10.67 -2.31 -8.49
CA ASP A 115 -11.34 -1.04 -8.33
C ASP A 115 -12.85 -1.21 -8.40
N GLN A 116 -13.62 -0.38 -7.66
CA GLN A 116 -15.08 -0.33 -7.59
C GLN A 116 -15.76 -1.71 -7.56
N THR A 117 -15.18 -2.65 -6.84
CA THR A 117 -15.65 -4.02 -6.82
C THR A 117 -16.87 -4.15 -5.92
N ARG A 118 -18.00 -4.61 -6.47
CA ARG A 118 -19.21 -4.93 -5.71
C ARG A 118 -18.94 -6.10 -4.77
N ARG A 119 -18.58 -5.79 -3.53
CA ARG A 119 -18.30 -6.76 -2.46
C ARG A 119 -18.79 -6.25 -1.10
N GLY A 120 -19.05 -7.19 -0.22
CA GLY A 120 -19.56 -6.86 1.11
C GLY A 120 -21.07 -6.56 1.10
N LYS A 121 -21.57 -5.96 2.18
CA LYS A 121 -22.98 -5.58 2.35
C LYS A 121 -23.07 -4.07 2.48
N THR A 122 -24.05 -3.47 1.82
CA THR A 122 -24.41 -2.08 2.11
C THR A 122 -25.07 -2.00 3.50
N PRO A 123 -24.90 -0.90 4.24
CA PRO A 123 -25.48 -0.77 5.58
C PRO A 123 -27.00 -0.97 5.64
N ASN A 124 -27.70 -0.69 4.54
CA ASN A 124 -29.17 -0.64 4.48
C ASN A 124 -29.80 -1.65 3.50
N SER A 125 -29.02 -2.51 2.86
CA SER A 125 -29.56 -3.47 1.87
C SER A 125 -28.75 -4.76 1.83
N ASN A 126 -29.39 -5.82 1.29
CA ASN A 126 -28.70 -7.09 0.99
C ASN A 126 -27.84 -7.03 -0.30
N ASN A 127 -27.75 -5.86 -0.92
CA ASN A 127 -26.94 -5.68 -2.11
C ASN A 127 -25.46 -5.53 -1.74
N PRO A 128 -24.52 -6.05 -2.55
CA PRO A 128 -23.10 -5.81 -2.36
C PRO A 128 -22.82 -4.30 -2.36
N GLY A 129 -22.04 -3.82 -1.39
CA GLY A 129 -21.50 -2.47 -1.40
C GLY A 129 -20.37 -2.36 -2.41
N GLU A 130 -20.20 -1.19 -3.02
CA GLU A 130 -19.03 -0.87 -3.82
C GLU A 130 -17.93 -0.38 -2.88
N LEU A 131 -16.79 -1.07 -2.87
CA LEU A 131 -15.58 -0.62 -2.19
C LEU A 131 -14.68 0.08 -3.22
N ASP A 132 -13.93 1.09 -2.80
CA ASP A 132 -13.12 1.87 -3.74
C ASP A 132 -11.97 1.02 -4.31
N ILE A 133 -11.04 0.55 -3.49
CA ILE A 133 -9.87 -0.20 -3.96
C ILE A 133 -9.60 -1.40 -3.05
N LEU A 134 -9.52 -2.60 -3.63
CA LEU A 134 -9.08 -3.82 -2.96
C LEU A 134 -7.73 -4.26 -3.51
N LEU A 135 -6.74 -4.36 -2.63
CA LEU A 135 -5.42 -4.88 -2.96
C LEU A 135 -5.31 -6.37 -2.66
N LYS A 136 -4.66 -7.09 -3.57
CA LYS A 136 -4.34 -8.51 -3.43
C LYS A 136 -2.88 -8.78 -3.77
N ASP A 137 -2.37 -9.90 -3.26
CA ASP A 137 -1.11 -10.46 -3.70
C ASP A 137 -1.26 -11.22 -5.05
N GLU A 138 -0.13 -11.68 -5.59
CA GLU A 138 -0.08 -12.46 -6.84
C GLU A 138 -0.89 -13.77 -6.77
N LYS A 139 -1.18 -14.27 -5.57
CA LYS A 139 -1.98 -15.48 -5.34
C LYS A 139 -3.48 -15.19 -5.17
N GLY A 140 -3.86 -13.91 -5.24
CA GLY A 140 -5.22 -13.48 -5.05
C GLY A 140 -5.66 -13.34 -3.59
N THR A 141 -4.74 -13.43 -2.62
CA THR A 141 -5.04 -13.20 -1.20
C THR A 141 -5.26 -11.71 -0.97
N LYS A 142 -6.31 -11.36 -0.23
CA LYS A 142 -6.58 -9.98 0.13
C LYS A 142 -5.48 -9.44 1.05
N LEU A 143 -4.90 -8.32 0.71
CA LEU A 143 -3.87 -7.64 1.48
C LEU A 143 -4.44 -6.48 2.27
N SER A 144 -5.19 -5.60 1.61
CA SER A 144 -5.69 -4.36 2.20
C SER A 144 -6.86 -3.80 1.41
N ILE A 145 -7.65 -2.96 2.05
CA ILE A 145 -8.69 -2.14 1.42
C ILE A 145 -8.31 -0.68 1.60
N ILE A 146 -8.48 0.11 0.56
CA ILE A 146 -8.38 1.56 0.59
C ILE A 146 -9.78 2.11 0.34
N GLU A 147 -10.28 2.86 1.29
CA GLU A 147 -11.52 3.63 1.19
C GLU A 147 -11.14 5.10 1.07
N ALA A 148 -11.70 5.80 0.10
CA ALA A 148 -11.36 7.19 -0.17
C ALA A 148 -12.58 8.08 -0.03
N LEU A 149 -12.37 9.35 0.28
CA LEU A 149 -13.46 10.33 0.38
C LEU A 149 -12.93 11.75 0.22
N ARG A 150 -13.82 12.63 -0.25
CA ARG A 150 -13.56 14.07 -0.34
C ARG A 150 -14.16 14.79 0.85
N GLU A 151 -13.39 15.71 1.44
CA GLU A 151 -13.84 16.48 2.59
C GLU A 151 -13.42 17.95 2.52
N LYS A 152 -14.35 18.85 2.81
CA LYS A 152 -14.12 20.30 2.91
C LYS A 152 -13.96 20.78 4.34
N SER A 153 -14.47 20.02 5.28
CA SER A 153 -14.44 20.38 6.70
C SER A 153 -14.48 19.14 7.56
N CYS A 154 -13.88 19.21 8.73
CA CYS A 154 -13.94 18.15 9.72
C CYS A 154 -14.40 18.74 11.05
N GLY A 155 -15.68 18.60 11.33
CA GLY A 155 -16.31 19.06 12.59
C GLY A 155 -17.02 17.91 13.29
N ILE A 156 -17.43 18.11 14.53
CA ILE A 156 -18.07 17.11 15.38
C ILE A 156 -19.36 16.53 14.77
N ASN A 157 -20.01 17.31 13.90
CA ASN A 157 -21.25 16.92 13.21
C ASN A 157 -20.98 16.31 11.81
N ASN A 158 -19.73 16.15 11.39
CA ASN A 158 -19.42 15.49 10.14
C ASN A 158 -19.64 13.99 10.30
N ASN A 159 -20.60 13.45 9.56
CA ASN A 159 -20.91 12.02 9.59
C ASN A 159 -20.18 11.25 8.48
N ASN A 160 -19.80 11.93 7.41
CA ASN A 160 -19.25 11.28 6.22
C ASN A 160 -17.98 10.45 6.52
N ILE A 161 -17.04 11.03 7.26
CA ILE A 161 -15.82 10.32 7.69
C ILE A 161 -16.17 9.08 8.53
N ALA A 162 -17.12 9.21 9.47
CA ALA A 162 -17.57 8.11 10.31
C ALA A 162 -18.25 7.01 9.48
N GLU A 163 -19.05 7.38 8.48
CA GLU A 163 -19.75 6.46 7.60
C GLU A 163 -18.77 5.68 6.73
N HIS A 164 -17.78 6.34 6.11
CA HIS A 164 -16.75 5.67 5.31
C HIS A 164 -15.89 4.74 6.17
N LEU A 165 -15.46 5.18 7.34
CA LEU A 165 -14.71 4.33 8.26
C LEU A 165 -15.53 3.12 8.73
N ASN A 166 -16.84 3.34 9.00
CA ASN A 166 -17.76 2.27 9.35
C ASN A 166 -17.97 1.27 8.19
N LYS A 167 -18.12 1.76 6.95
CA LYS A 167 -18.19 0.91 5.75
C LYS A 167 -16.92 0.07 5.61
N LEU A 168 -15.74 0.69 5.69
CA LEU A 168 -14.46 0.01 5.61
C LEU A 168 -14.39 -1.16 6.60
N LEU A 169 -14.59 -0.88 7.90
CA LEU A 169 -14.36 -1.84 8.97
C LEU A 169 -15.48 -2.88 9.13
N ASN A 170 -16.74 -2.50 8.93
CA ASN A 170 -17.89 -3.36 9.21
C ASN A 170 -18.55 -3.96 7.98
N CYS A 171 -18.38 -3.35 6.80
CA CYS A 171 -19.06 -3.80 5.58
C CYS A 171 -18.08 -4.42 4.55
N TYR A 172 -16.96 -3.79 4.28
CA TYR A 172 -16.05 -4.18 3.21
C TYR A 172 -14.97 -5.15 3.67
N ASP A 173 -14.37 -4.89 4.81
CA ASP A 173 -13.45 -5.83 5.43
C ASP A 173 -14.18 -6.97 6.13
N THR A 174 -14.56 -7.98 5.36
CA THR A 174 -15.28 -9.15 5.89
C THR A 174 -14.39 -10.12 6.67
N CYS A 175 -13.08 -10.01 6.55
CA CYS A 175 -12.09 -10.95 7.09
C CYS A 175 -11.34 -10.43 8.32
N GLY A 176 -11.31 -9.11 8.55
CA GLY A 176 -10.46 -8.46 9.56
C GLY A 176 -9.01 -8.42 9.11
N LEU A 177 -8.75 -7.72 8.00
CA LEU A 177 -7.41 -7.50 7.48
C LEU A 177 -6.57 -6.74 8.50
N LYS A 178 -5.29 -7.08 8.59
CA LYS A 178 -4.38 -6.49 9.57
C LYS A 178 -4.28 -4.97 9.42
N ILE A 179 -4.22 -4.49 8.17
CA ILE A 179 -4.07 -3.07 7.84
C ILE A 179 -5.01 -2.69 6.71
N ASN A 180 -5.68 -1.57 6.87
CA ASN A 180 -6.52 -0.91 5.87
C ASN A 180 -6.18 0.58 5.80
N TYR A 181 -6.73 1.30 4.82
CA TYR A 181 -6.46 2.71 4.57
C TYR A 181 -7.75 3.51 4.42
N ILE A 182 -7.73 4.72 4.97
CA ILE A 182 -8.66 5.81 4.66
C ILE A 182 -7.85 6.91 3.98
N VAL A 183 -8.19 7.25 2.73
CA VAL A 183 -7.58 8.36 2.00
C VAL A 183 -8.58 9.52 1.96
N VAL A 184 -8.19 10.67 2.48
CA VAL A 184 -9.04 11.87 2.53
C VAL A 184 -8.50 12.92 1.58
N TYR A 185 -9.22 13.17 0.51
CA TYR A 185 -8.97 14.28 -0.42
C TYR A 185 -9.50 15.58 0.22
N CYS A 186 -8.63 16.29 0.93
CA CYS A 186 -9.00 17.49 1.68
C CYS A 186 -9.11 18.71 0.75
N GLU A 187 -10.30 19.28 0.66
CA GLU A 187 -10.59 20.51 -0.10
C GLU A 187 -10.76 21.74 0.82
N ALA A 188 -10.32 21.66 2.06
CA ALA A 188 -10.39 22.78 3.00
C ALA A 188 -9.34 23.85 2.68
N LYS A 189 -9.73 25.13 2.70
CA LYS A 189 -8.82 26.27 2.49
C LYS A 189 -7.64 26.29 3.46
N ASN A 190 -7.84 25.84 4.71
CA ASN A 190 -6.79 25.75 5.71
C ASN A 190 -6.54 24.29 6.07
N PHE A 191 -5.58 23.69 5.40
CA PHE A 191 -5.21 22.30 5.56
C PHE A 191 -4.73 21.95 6.97
N ASN A 192 -3.91 22.81 7.58
CA ASN A 192 -3.41 22.57 8.93
C ASN A 192 -4.55 22.55 9.97
N ASN A 193 -5.49 23.48 9.87
CA ASN A 193 -6.67 23.49 10.77
C ASN A 193 -7.56 22.27 10.52
N PHE A 194 -7.67 21.83 9.26
CA PHE A 194 -8.38 20.59 8.94
C PHE A 194 -7.74 19.39 9.62
N TRP A 195 -6.40 19.23 9.51
CA TRP A 195 -5.67 18.12 10.13
C TRP A 195 -5.82 18.10 11.66
N ILE A 196 -5.69 19.26 12.31
CA ILE A 196 -5.90 19.39 13.75
C ILE A 196 -7.32 18.94 14.14
N SER A 197 -8.32 19.37 13.39
CA SER A 197 -9.72 19.00 13.59
C SER A 197 -9.96 17.52 13.32
N TYR A 198 -9.33 16.97 12.27
CA TYR A 198 -9.41 15.57 11.90
C TYR A 198 -8.88 14.66 13.00
N LYS A 199 -7.69 14.95 13.53
CA LYS A 199 -7.13 14.21 14.67
C LYS A 199 -8.07 14.20 15.87
N LYS A 200 -8.62 15.37 16.20
CA LYS A 200 -9.59 15.50 17.31
C LYS A 200 -10.87 14.70 17.02
N TYR A 201 -11.35 14.74 15.80
CA TYR A 201 -12.52 14.00 15.35
C TYR A 201 -12.30 12.48 15.46
N ILE A 202 -11.22 11.97 14.88
CA ILE A 202 -10.90 10.54 14.93
C ILE A 202 -10.70 10.07 16.38
N ASN A 203 -10.01 10.81 17.24
CA ASN A 203 -9.86 10.47 18.66
C ASN A 203 -11.20 10.37 19.43
N ASN A 204 -12.29 10.92 18.89
CA ASN A 204 -13.62 10.84 19.46
C ASN A 204 -14.61 10.02 18.62
N ILE A 205 -14.13 9.26 17.63
CA ILE A 205 -14.98 8.59 16.64
C ILE A 205 -15.99 7.62 17.27
N ASN A 206 -15.64 6.95 18.38
CA ASN A 206 -16.51 6.06 19.11
C ASN A 206 -17.80 6.73 19.65
N LYS A 207 -17.81 8.08 19.71
CA LYS A 207 -18.98 8.87 20.14
C LYS A 207 -19.87 9.29 18.97
N ASN A 208 -19.42 9.08 17.74
CA ASN A 208 -20.18 9.46 16.55
C ASN A 208 -21.29 8.43 16.30
N LYS A 209 -22.50 8.90 16.03
CA LYS A 209 -23.69 8.05 15.83
C LYS A 209 -23.63 7.18 14.58
N CYS A 210 -22.85 7.61 13.57
CA CYS A 210 -22.67 6.89 12.31
C CYS A 210 -21.52 5.89 12.36
N PHE A 211 -20.75 5.87 13.45
CA PHE A 211 -19.69 4.88 13.67
C PHE A 211 -20.18 3.79 14.62
N SER A 212 -20.09 2.54 14.18
CA SER A 212 -20.50 1.39 15.00
C SER A 212 -19.44 1.04 16.04
N ASN A 213 -19.83 0.90 17.28
CA ASN A 213 -18.94 0.46 18.37
C ASN A 213 -18.67 -1.06 18.36
N SER A 214 -19.10 -1.79 17.34
CA SER A 214 -18.75 -3.23 17.17
C SER A 214 -17.25 -3.44 16.95
N ILE A 215 -16.58 -2.44 16.37
CA ILE A 215 -15.12 -2.41 16.17
C ILE A 215 -14.60 -1.08 16.73
N PRO A 216 -14.49 -0.95 18.08
CA PRO A 216 -14.14 0.31 18.70
C PRO A 216 -12.71 0.72 18.43
N GLN A 217 -12.49 2.01 18.26
CA GLN A 217 -11.15 2.58 18.23
C GLN A 217 -10.53 2.55 19.63
N LYS A 218 -9.28 2.12 19.72
CA LYS A 218 -8.48 2.08 20.94
C LYS A 218 -7.54 3.27 21.05
N SER A 219 -6.91 3.66 19.94
CA SER A 219 -5.98 4.78 19.89
C SER A 219 -5.88 5.37 18.50
N PHE A 220 -5.36 6.59 18.42
CA PHE A 220 -4.94 7.24 17.18
C PHE A 220 -3.64 7.99 17.42
N VAL A 221 -2.65 7.75 16.56
CA VAL A 221 -1.31 8.32 16.66
C VAL A 221 -0.97 9.04 15.36
N ASP A 222 -0.38 10.22 15.48
CA ASP A 222 0.20 10.94 14.36
C ASP A 222 1.51 10.25 13.95
N THR A 223 1.66 9.94 12.68
CA THR A 223 2.82 9.21 12.14
C THR A 223 3.45 9.97 10.97
N ASP A 224 3.19 11.26 10.84
CA ASP A 224 3.69 12.10 9.74
C ASP A 224 5.21 11.96 9.57
N ASP A 225 5.96 12.16 10.64
CA ASP A 225 7.43 12.22 10.60
C ASP A 225 8.08 10.87 10.19
N GLU A 226 7.34 9.76 10.33
CA GLU A 226 7.82 8.43 9.97
C GLU A 226 7.54 8.05 8.51
N ILE A 227 6.48 8.62 7.93
CA ILE A 227 5.91 8.13 6.66
C ILE A 227 5.93 9.19 5.57
N SER A 228 5.61 10.44 5.90
CA SER A 228 5.47 11.52 4.93
C SER A 228 6.55 12.59 5.11
N SER A 229 7.23 12.92 4.01
CA SER A 229 8.12 14.10 3.95
C SER A 229 7.41 15.35 3.40
N PHE A 230 6.10 15.27 3.15
CA PHE A 230 5.32 16.33 2.51
C PHE A 230 4.49 17.10 3.54
N SER A 231 4.57 18.43 3.54
CA SER A 231 3.77 19.29 4.43
C SER A 231 2.27 19.23 4.13
N ASP A 232 1.91 18.91 2.92
CA ASP A 232 0.53 18.84 2.41
C ASP A 232 -0.06 17.42 2.34
N ILE A 233 0.65 16.43 2.90
CA ILE A 233 0.14 15.08 3.13
C ILE A 233 0.42 14.72 4.58
N ARG A 234 -0.63 14.40 5.32
CA ARG A 234 -0.60 14.02 6.73
C ARG A 234 -1.00 12.57 6.90
N VAL A 235 -0.32 11.87 7.79
CA VAL A 235 -0.57 10.45 8.05
C VAL A 235 -0.78 10.22 9.54
N GLY A 236 -1.84 9.51 9.87
CA GLY A 236 -2.09 9.04 11.23
C GLY A 236 -2.50 7.57 11.22
N ARG A 237 -2.23 6.87 12.31
CA ARG A 237 -2.54 5.46 12.48
C ARG A 237 -3.58 5.27 13.58
N GLY A 238 -4.74 4.74 13.22
CA GLY A 238 -5.79 4.31 14.13
C GLY A 238 -5.67 2.82 14.47
N ILE A 239 -5.81 2.47 15.73
CA ILE A 239 -5.91 1.08 16.19
C ILE A 239 -7.35 0.79 16.56
N TYR A 240 -7.92 -0.26 16.00
CA TYR A 240 -9.29 -0.73 16.21
C TYR A 240 -9.27 -2.17 16.72
N GLU A 241 -10.25 -2.55 17.53
CA GLU A 241 -10.35 -3.92 18.03
C GLU A 241 -11.50 -4.67 17.37
N ARG A 242 -11.19 -5.83 16.80
CA ARG A 242 -12.17 -6.75 16.23
C ARG A 242 -11.92 -8.17 16.74
N ASN A 243 -12.90 -8.73 17.43
CA ASN A 243 -12.82 -10.10 17.95
C ASN A 243 -11.55 -10.34 18.80
N GLY A 244 -11.16 -9.38 19.65
CA GLY A 244 -9.97 -9.45 20.50
C GLY A 244 -8.63 -9.28 19.77
N ARG A 245 -8.63 -8.88 18.49
CA ARG A 245 -7.41 -8.59 17.72
C ARG A 245 -7.40 -7.14 17.26
N ASN A 246 -6.21 -6.57 17.19
CA ASN A 246 -6.01 -5.22 16.67
C ASN A 246 -6.01 -5.22 15.13
N ILE A 247 -6.77 -4.28 14.57
CA ILE A 247 -6.75 -3.89 13.17
C ILE A 247 -6.19 -2.48 13.12
N GLU A 248 -5.31 -2.20 12.18
CA GLU A 248 -4.74 -0.88 11.96
C GLU A 248 -5.41 -0.22 10.75
N VAL A 249 -5.73 1.06 10.87
CA VAL A 249 -6.15 1.87 9.74
C VAL A 249 -5.22 3.07 9.63
N TYR A 250 -4.55 3.18 8.49
CA TYR A 250 -3.81 4.39 8.16
C TYR A 250 -4.74 5.41 7.56
N HIS A 251 -4.77 6.58 8.16
CA HIS A 251 -5.53 7.74 7.70
C HIS A 251 -4.57 8.68 6.98
N ILE A 252 -4.68 8.77 5.67
CA ILE A 252 -3.83 9.60 4.83
C ILE A 252 -4.66 10.77 4.33
N VAL A 253 -4.32 11.97 4.74
CA VAL A 253 -5.03 13.20 4.35
C VAL A 253 -4.14 14.02 3.43
N CYS A 254 -4.58 14.28 2.21
CA CYS A 254 -3.84 15.07 1.22
C CYS A 254 -4.58 16.36 0.87
N ASN A 255 -3.83 17.47 0.73
CA ASN A 255 -4.34 18.79 0.42
C ASN A 255 -4.70 18.93 -1.06
N MET A 256 -5.99 18.79 -1.39
CA MET A 256 -6.52 18.93 -2.75
C MET A 256 -7.21 20.28 -2.98
N TYR A 257 -7.06 21.23 -2.06
CA TYR A 257 -7.59 22.58 -2.23
C TYR A 257 -6.89 23.28 -3.41
N ILE A 258 -7.70 23.94 -4.27
CA ILE A 258 -7.29 24.68 -5.47
C ILE A 258 -7.42 26.16 -5.21
#